data_ea7c906d6106d1342e8f0f8da0dceaa8
#
_entry.id   ea7c906d6106d1342e8f0f8da0dceaa8
#
_cell.length_a   1.000
_cell.length_b   1.000
_cell.length_c   1.000
_cell.angle_alpha   90.00
_cell.angle_beta   90.00
_cell.angle_gamma   90.00
#
_symmetry.space_group_name_H-M   'P 1'
#
loop_
_entity.id
_entity.type
_entity.pdbx_description
1 polymer ?
#
loop_
_entity_poly.entity_id
_entity_poly.type
_entity_poly.pdbx_seq_one_letter_code
_entity_poly.pdbx_strand_id
1 'polypeptide(L)'
;MKKMHFSTLMIALTALLSGCSNVATFDYNAAPGTITVFKEAGQAGKTVAVLPFIDQRGAGVTSPGEIGERGSFYLGFLPLMPFGYLIKSEPEKSDDFVSLGRFHFDPANELANAAMVSLKASNLFAKVSRANNLEQAQADYIWRGRLLNTAYRGNMYSYCITYFFSHVFWIIGVPSGTSWNRLAVQFELLDTKSGQVVWSYAFDREDSITHWIYARVGKDVSMYPLLMKMAMNQAMSDLAGKVPLN
;
A
#
# COMPACT_ATOMS: atom_id res chain seq x y z
N MET A 1 3.36 -51.46 13.41
CA MET A 1 4.25 -50.44 12.87
C MET A 1 3.60 -49.52 11.83
N LYS A 2 2.53 -49.87 11.09
CA LYS A 2 1.89 -48.98 10.08
C LYS A 2 1.12 -47.75 10.64
N LYS A 3 0.62 -47.79 11.88
CA LYS A 3 -0.16 -46.68 12.47
C LYS A 3 0.69 -45.46 12.88
N MET A 4 1.96 -45.65 13.17
CA MET A 4 2.86 -44.61 13.64
C MET A 4 3.28 -43.63 12.52
N HIS A 5 3.37 -44.11 11.29
CA HIS A 5 3.74 -43.26 10.14
C HIS A 5 2.62 -42.31 9.69
N PHE A 6 1.35 -42.72 9.88
CA PHE A 6 0.20 -41.86 9.51
C PHE A 6 0.06 -40.67 10.45
N SER A 7 0.27 -40.86 11.76
CA SER A 7 0.23 -39.78 12.74
C SER A 7 1.36 -38.75 12.54
N THR A 8 2.56 -39.22 12.20
CA THR A 8 3.71 -38.34 11.92
C THR A 8 3.51 -37.52 10.66
N LEU A 9 2.91 -38.13 9.62
CA LEU A 9 2.56 -37.40 8.39
C LEU A 9 1.48 -36.34 8.62
N MET A 10 0.47 -36.65 9.45
CA MET A 10 -0.57 -35.68 9.80
C MET A 10 -0.04 -34.51 10.61
N ILE A 11 0.87 -34.75 11.55
CA ILE A 11 1.52 -33.67 12.35
C ILE A 11 2.41 -32.79 11.46
N ALA A 12 3.14 -33.40 10.53
CA ALA A 12 3.94 -32.63 9.56
C ALA A 12 3.07 -31.78 8.62
N LEU A 13 1.93 -32.30 8.18
CA LEU A 13 0.99 -31.59 7.33
C LEU A 13 0.30 -30.44 8.07
N THR A 14 -0.06 -30.62 9.34
CA THR A 14 -0.62 -29.53 10.18
C THR A 14 0.43 -28.47 10.52
N ALA A 15 1.68 -28.83 10.74
CA ALA A 15 2.76 -27.87 10.95
C ALA A 15 3.07 -27.04 9.70
N LEU A 16 2.90 -27.61 8.50
CA LEU A 16 3.03 -26.88 7.24
C LEU A 16 1.86 -25.90 6.99
N LEU A 17 0.66 -26.22 7.51
CA LEU A 17 -0.52 -25.36 7.37
C LEU A 17 -0.56 -24.21 8.39
N SER A 18 0.13 -24.33 9.53
CA SER A 18 0.16 -23.28 10.56
C SER A 18 1.18 -22.17 10.28
N GLY A 19 2.02 -22.30 9.25
CA GLY A 19 3.08 -21.35 8.93
C GLY A 19 2.67 -20.12 8.10
N CYS A 20 1.40 -19.99 7.69
CA CYS A 20 1.02 -19.03 6.66
C CYS A 20 -0.07 -18.02 7.06
N SER A 21 -0.06 -17.51 8.29
CA SER A 21 -0.84 -16.32 8.60
C SER A 21 0.00 -15.03 8.48
N ASN A 22 0.61 -14.82 7.32
CA ASN A 22 1.19 -13.53 7.00
C ASN A 22 0.05 -12.54 6.71
N VAL A 23 -0.43 -11.88 7.74
CA VAL A 23 -1.34 -10.75 7.59
C VAL A 23 -0.56 -9.63 6.90
N ALA A 24 -1.07 -9.18 5.78
CA ALA A 24 -0.50 -8.02 5.10
C ALA A 24 -0.75 -6.76 5.94
N THR A 25 0.28 -5.99 6.18
CA THR A 25 0.20 -4.73 6.94
C THR A 25 0.86 -3.61 6.16
N PHE A 26 0.42 -2.38 6.42
CA PHE A 26 1.09 -1.19 5.92
C PHE A 26 2.34 -0.94 6.76
N ASP A 27 3.48 -1.53 6.37
CA ASP A 27 4.76 -1.31 7.05
C ASP A 27 5.65 -0.38 6.22
N TYR A 28 5.57 0.91 6.52
CA TYR A 28 6.33 1.93 5.82
C TYR A 28 7.84 1.80 6.02
N ASN A 29 8.27 1.41 7.21
CA ASN A 29 9.70 1.31 7.53
C ASN A 29 10.37 0.13 6.83
N ALA A 30 9.66 -0.99 6.71
CA ALA A 30 10.15 -2.17 6.00
C ALA A 30 10.08 -2.03 4.46
N ALA A 31 9.40 -1.02 3.92
CA ALA A 31 9.35 -0.81 2.48
C ALA A 31 10.75 -0.52 1.91
N PRO A 32 11.12 -1.11 0.76
CA PRO A 32 12.40 -0.86 0.12
C PRO A 32 12.53 0.60 -0.33
N GLY A 33 13.78 1.04 -0.50
CA GLY A 33 14.11 2.41 -0.91
C GLY A 33 14.53 3.30 0.27
N THR A 34 15.34 4.29 -0.07
CA THR A 34 15.88 5.28 0.88
C THR A 34 15.07 6.58 0.80
N ILE A 35 15.05 7.33 1.88
CA ILE A 35 14.53 8.68 1.90
C ILE A 35 15.64 9.64 1.44
N THR A 36 15.30 10.55 0.55
CA THR A 36 16.23 11.60 0.09
C THR A 36 16.52 12.56 1.24
N VAL A 37 17.81 12.78 1.53
CA VAL A 37 18.27 13.67 2.60
C VAL A 37 18.81 14.97 1.99
N PHE A 38 18.32 16.11 2.45
CA PHE A 38 18.72 17.45 1.99
C PHE A 38 19.67 18.06 3.01
N LYS A 39 20.95 18.19 2.64
CA LYS A 39 22.00 18.59 3.58
C LYS A 39 21.91 20.03 4.07
N GLU A 40 21.34 20.92 3.26
CA GLU A 40 21.34 22.37 3.52
C GLU A 40 20.01 22.93 4.03
N ALA A 41 18.90 22.19 3.81
CA ALA A 41 17.54 22.72 4.08
C ALA A 41 17.21 22.80 5.58
N GLY A 42 17.67 21.84 6.39
CA GLY A 42 17.41 21.83 7.85
C GLY A 42 18.03 23.00 8.63
N GLN A 43 18.95 23.74 8.01
CA GLN A 43 19.56 24.92 8.61
C GLN A 43 18.62 26.15 8.59
N ALA A 44 17.59 26.14 7.78
CA ALA A 44 16.65 27.25 7.61
C ALA A 44 15.72 27.50 8.81
N GLY A 45 15.72 26.63 9.82
CA GLY A 45 14.98 26.85 11.06
C GLY A 45 13.46 26.69 10.97
N LYS A 46 12.89 26.43 9.78
CA LYS A 46 11.44 26.30 9.58
C LYS A 46 10.88 24.99 10.14
N THR A 47 9.68 25.09 10.66
CA THR A 47 8.98 23.96 11.29
C THR A 47 7.75 23.57 10.48
N VAL A 48 7.38 22.28 10.50
CA VAL A 48 6.19 21.76 9.81
C VAL A 48 5.36 20.86 10.73
N ALA A 49 4.05 21.02 10.68
CA ALA A 49 3.09 20.13 11.32
C ALA A 49 2.36 19.30 10.24
N VAL A 50 2.32 17.97 10.43
CA VAL A 50 1.64 17.03 9.53
C VAL A 50 0.24 16.75 10.08
N LEU A 51 -0.79 16.97 9.27
CA LEU A 51 -2.18 16.64 9.60
C LEU A 51 -2.55 15.24 9.11
N PRO A 52 -3.63 14.63 9.66
CA PRO A 52 -4.27 13.47 9.04
C PRO A 52 -4.62 13.77 7.58
N PHE A 53 -4.50 12.77 6.72
CA PHE A 53 -4.86 12.96 5.31
C PHE A 53 -6.38 13.04 5.16
N ILE A 54 -6.83 13.89 4.27
CA ILE A 54 -8.25 14.02 3.93
C ILE A 54 -8.60 12.94 2.92
N ASP A 55 -9.50 12.04 3.29
CA ASP A 55 -9.99 11.01 2.37
C ASP A 55 -10.98 11.62 1.38
N GLN A 56 -10.60 11.65 0.11
CA GLN A 56 -11.41 12.12 -1.02
C GLN A 56 -11.60 11.02 -2.06
N ARG A 57 -11.38 9.74 -1.68
CA ARG A 57 -11.53 8.62 -2.59
C ARG A 57 -12.99 8.43 -2.95
N GLY A 58 -13.25 8.34 -4.24
CA GLY A 58 -14.37 7.77 -4.92
C GLY A 58 -15.75 7.88 -4.29
N ALA A 59 -16.25 9.08 -4.14
CA ALA A 59 -17.66 9.27 -3.85
C ALA A 59 -18.59 8.96 -5.06
N GLY A 60 -18.07 8.44 -6.18
CA GLY A 60 -18.82 8.46 -7.42
C GLY A 60 -18.71 7.29 -8.39
N VAL A 61 -17.88 6.30 -8.18
CA VAL A 61 -17.78 5.18 -9.13
C VAL A 61 -18.33 3.90 -8.50
N THR A 62 -19.53 3.54 -8.88
CA THR A 62 -20.04 2.18 -8.72
C THR A 62 -19.12 1.23 -9.46
N SER A 63 -18.38 0.44 -8.69
CA SER A 63 -17.51 -0.61 -9.24
C SER A 63 -18.30 -1.50 -10.21
N PRO A 64 -17.81 -1.72 -11.44
CA PRO A 64 -18.29 -2.82 -12.27
C PRO A 64 -18.01 -4.19 -11.63
N GLY A 65 -17.39 -4.19 -10.44
CA GLY A 65 -16.67 -5.32 -9.87
C GLY A 65 -17.50 -6.49 -9.40
N GLU A 66 -18.68 -6.29 -8.83
CA GLU A 66 -19.38 -7.42 -8.21
C GLU A 66 -19.79 -8.52 -9.19
N ILE A 67 -20.26 -8.17 -10.37
CA ILE A 67 -20.66 -9.17 -11.38
C ILE A 67 -19.43 -9.76 -12.07
N GLY A 68 -18.42 -8.93 -12.36
CA GLY A 68 -17.16 -9.36 -12.94
C GLY A 68 -16.35 -10.27 -12.00
N GLU A 69 -16.31 -9.95 -10.72
CA GLU A 69 -15.61 -10.77 -9.71
C GLU A 69 -16.25 -12.13 -9.54
N ARG A 70 -17.57 -12.23 -9.40
CA ARG A 70 -18.28 -13.51 -9.30
C ARG A 70 -18.15 -14.32 -10.58
N GLY A 71 -18.30 -13.72 -11.74
CA GLY A 71 -18.14 -14.40 -13.02
C GLY A 71 -16.73 -14.93 -13.20
N SER A 72 -15.71 -14.16 -12.88
CA SER A 72 -14.30 -14.56 -12.94
C SER A 72 -13.97 -15.67 -11.94
N PHE A 73 -14.57 -15.66 -10.75
CA PHE A 73 -14.44 -16.72 -9.77
C PHE A 73 -14.95 -18.06 -10.32
N TYR A 74 -16.14 -18.09 -10.90
CA TYR A 74 -16.69 -19.31 -11.50
C TYR A 74 -15.86 -19.80 -12.70
N LEU A 75 -15.38 -18.90 -13.54
CA LEU A 75 -14.50 -19.25 -14.66
C LEU A 75 -13.21 -19.93 -14.21
N GLY A 76 -12.67 -19.56 -13.04
CA GLY A 76 -11.48 -20.20 -12.46
C GLY A 76 -11.65 -21.68 -12.13
N PHE A 77 -12.87 -22.20 -12.04
CA PHE A 77 -13.16 -23.61 -11.82
C PHE A 77 -13.35 -24.41 -13.12
N LEU A 78 -13.50 -23.75 -14.26
CA LEU A 78 -13.63 -24.42 -15.55
C LEU A 78 -12.25 -24.91 -16.05
N PRO A 79 -12.16 -26.12 -16.61
CA PRO A 79 -10.95 -26.60 -17.25
C PRO A 79 -10.61 -25.76 -18.49
N LEU A 80 -9.34 -25.66 -18.80
CA LEU A 80 -8.78 -24.93 -19.96
C LEU A 80 -8.94 -23.41 -19.92
N MET A 81 -9.35 -22.80 -18.81
CA MET A 81 -9.29 -21.36 -18.65
C MET A 81 -7.84 -20.90 -18.44
N PRO A 82 -7.37 -19.91 -19.23
CA PRO A 82 -5.95 -19.56 -19.28
C PRO A 82 -5.42 -18.96 -17.97
N PHE A 83 -6.26 -18.28 -17.22
CA PHE A 83 -5.86 -17.64 -15.97
C PHE A 83 -6.93 -17.87 -14.91
N GLY A 84 -6.54 -17.66 -13.67
CA GLY A 84 -7.45 -17.63 -12.55
C GLY A 84 -8.43 -16.48 -12.66
N TYR A 85 -8.85 -15.97 -11.58
CA TYR A 85 -9.86 -14.93 -11.47
C TYR A 85 -9.33 -13.76 -10.66
N LEU A 86 -9.98 -12.62 -10.81
CA LEU A 86 -9.81 -11.50 -9.88
C LEU A 86 -10.34 -11.91 -8.52
N ILE A 87 -9.49 -11.82 -7.51
CA ILE A 87 -9.90 -12.13 -6.14
C ILE A 87 -10.76 -10.99 -5.60
N LYS A 88 -10.31 -9.77 -5.79
CA LYS A 88 -10.98 -8.55 -5.40
C LYS A 88 -10.50 -7.39 -6.25
N SER A 89 -11.40 -6.49 -6.56
CA SER A 89 -11.08 -5.23 -7.22
C SER A 89 -11.88 -4.11 -6.57
N GLU A 90 -11.20 -3.15 -5.98
CA GLU A 90 -11.78 -1.91 -5.48
C GLU A 90 -11.08 -0.75 -6.20
N PRO A 91 -11.72 -0.16 -7.24
CA PRO A 91 -11.06 0.76 -8.15
C PRO A 91 -10.51 2.00 -7.47
N GLU A 92 -11.17 2.52 -6.46
CA GLU A 92 -10.80 3.79 -5.85
C GLU A 92 -10.48 3.69 -4.37
N LYS A 93 -11.04 2.70 -3.67
CA LYS A 93 -10.98 2.61 -2.22
C LYS A 93 -10.67 1.18 -1.76
N SER A 94 -9.52 1.02 -1.12
CA SER A 94 -9.12 -0.23 -0.48
C SER A 94 -8.68 0.04 0.96
N ASP A 95 -9.51 -0.34 1.92
CA ASP A 95 -9.25 -0.17 3.35
C ASP A 95 -9.23 -1.50 4.08
N ASP A 96 -10.26 -2.31 3.85
CA ASP A 96 -10.43 -3.60 4.49
C ASP A 96 -10.86 -4.62 3.44
N PHE A 97 -10.00 -5.57 3.14
CA PHE A 97 -10.26 -6.59 2.14
C PHE A 97 -9.59 -7.91 2.50
N VAL A 98 -10.09 -8.98 1.88
CA VAL A 98 -9.59 -10.33 2.03
C VAL A 98 -9.04 -10.80 0.70
N SER A 99 -7.75 -11.12 0.67
CA SER A 99 -7.11 -11.85 -0.43
C SER A 99 -6.68 -13.23 0.06
N LEU A 100 -5.40 -13.55 0.05
CA LEU A 100 -4.86 -14.72 0.74
C LEU A 100 -4.74 -14.52 2.26
N GLY A 101 -4.99 -13.29 2.75
CA GLY A 101 -5.02 -12.88 4.14
C GLY A 101 -6.00 -11.73 4.35
N ARG A 102 -6.19 -11.33 5.59
CA ARG A 102 -6.90 -10.10 5.92
C ARG A 102 -5.93 -8.94 5.93
N PHE A 103 -6.38 -7.81 5.39
CA PHE A 103 -5.65 -6.56 5.41
C PHE A 103 -6.60 -5.45 5.84
N HIS A 104 -6.15 -4.66 6.80
CA HIS A 104 -6.80 -3.43 7.19
C HIS A 104 -5.83 -2.27 7.00
N PHE A 105 -6.29 -1.23 6.36
CA PHE A 105 -5.52 -0.05 6.02
C PHE A 105 -6.28 1.21 6.44
N ASP A 106 -5.74 1.94 7.43
CA ASP A 106 -6.22 3.28 7.79
C ASP A 106 -5.38 4.34 7.05
N PRO A 107 -5.72 4.63 5.78
CA PRO A 107 -4.86 5.45 4.94
C PRO A 107 -4.72 6.88 5.45
N ALA A 108 -5.74 7.45 6.08
CA ALA A 108 -5.70 8.81 6.58
C ALA A 108 -4.60 9.00 7.63
N ASN A 109 -4.45 8.04 8.53
CA ASN A 109 -3.45 8.10 9.59
C ASN A 109 -2.13 7.46 9.19
N GLU A 110 -2.16 6.32 8.52
CA GLU A 110 -0.93 5.60 8.14
C GLU A 110 -0.11 6.37 7.12
N LEU A 111 -0.74 6.99 6.10
CA LEU A 111 -0.04 7.83 5.13
C LEU A 111 0.48 9.13 5.76
N ALA A 112 -0.26 9.72 6.69
CA ALA A 112 0.22 10.89 7.40
C ALA A 112 1.41 10.57 8.33
N ASN A 113 1.41 9.39 8.97
CA ASN A 113 2.57 8.92 9.74
C ASN A 113 3.78 8.64 8.84
N ALA A 114 3.56 8.04 7.66
CA ALA A 114 4.60 7.84 6.66
C ALA A 114 5.19 9.16 6.16
N ALA A 115 4.36 10.17 5.91
CA ALA A 115 4.80 11.51 5.56
C ALA A 115 5.64 12.15 6.68
N MET A 116 5.20 12.03 7.93
CA MET A 116 5.96 12.52 9.09
C MET A 116 7.34 11.85 9.20
N VAL A 117 7.42 10.53 9.03
CA VAL A 117 8.69 9.79 9.05
C VAL A 117 9.61 10.27 7.92
N SER A 118 9.07 10.43 6.71
CA SER A 118 9.84 10.89 5.56
C SER A 118 10.37 12.31 5.74
N LEU A 119 9.52 13.24 6.18
CA LEU A 119 9.91 14.62 6.41
C LEU A 119 10.97 14.75 7.50
N LYS A 120 10.87 13.95 8.58
CA LYS A 120 11.93 13.88 9.62
C LYS A 120 13.24 13.36 9.05
N ALA A 121 13.20 12.29 8.27
CA ALA A 121 14.39 11.68 7.70
C ALA A 121 15.03 12.54 6.60
N SER A 122 14.26 13.37 5.92
CA SER A 122 14.72 14.21 4.80
C SER A 122 15.56 15.41 5.21
N ASN A 123 15.47 15.86 6.44
CA ASN A 123 16.11 17.08 6.96
C ASN A 123 15.70 18.38 6.23
N LEU A 124 14.50 18.40 5.60
CA LEU A 124 13.96 19.60 4.94
C LEU A 124 13.51 20.67 5.94
N PHE A 125 13.05 20.25 7.10
CA PHE A 125 12.55 21.13 8.15
C PHE A 125 13.35 20.90 9.45
N ALA A 126 13.55 21.96 10.21
CA ALA A 126 14.24 21.91 11.50
C ALA A 126 13.46 21.08 12.54
N LYS A 127 12.12 21.10 12.46
CA LYS A 127 11.26 20.34 13.33
C LYS A 127 10.03 19.86 12.57
N VAL A 128 9.71 18.58 12.72
CA VAL A 128 8.50 17.96 12.17
C VAL A 128 7.66 17.41 13.33
N SER A 129 6.41 17.84 13.41
CA SER A 129 5.46 17.42 14.45
C SER A 129 4.18 16.84 13.84
N ARG A 130 3.40 16.14 14.63
CA ARG A 130 2.05 15.71 14.28
C ARG A 130 1.06 16.66 14.92
N ALA A 131 0.01 17.04 14.20
CA ALA A 131 -1.15 17.75 14.74
C ALA A 131 -2.43 17.05 14.25
N ASN A 132 -3.48 17.07 15.06
CA ASN A 132 -4.76 16.46 14.68
C ASN A 132 -5.66 17.42 13.89
N ASN A 133 -5.47 18.73 14.09
CA ASN A 133 -6.21 19.78 13.41
C ASN A 133 -5.33 21.03 13.24
N LEU A 134 -5.85 22.00 12.49
CA LEU A 134 -5.16 23.26 12.22
C LEU A 134 -4.87 24.09 13.49
N GLU A 135 -5.77 24.06 14.46
CA GLU A 135 -5.66 24.84 15.70
C GLU A 135 -4.51 24.36 16.59
N GLN A 136 -4.20 23.05 16.54
CA GLN A 136 -3.11 22.42 17.28
C GLN A 136 -1.75 22.52 16.56
N ALA A 137 -1.74 22.95 15.31
CA ALA A 137 -0.55 23.01 14.48
C ALA A 137 0.31 24.23 14.84
N GLN A 138 1.20 24.08 15.84
CA GLN A 138 2.18 25.10 16.22
C GLN A 138 3.46 24.96 15.37
N ALA A 139 3.39 25.36 14.11
CA ALA A 139 4.51 25.29 13.15
C ALA A 139 4.40 26.42 12.12
N ASP A 140 5.51 26.73 11.42
CA ASP A 140 5.53 27.71 10.34
C ASP A 140 4.69 27.25 9.14
N TYR A 141 4.74 25.95 8.87
CA TYR A 141 4.03 25.32 7.77
C TYR A 141 3.18 24.14 8.23
N ILE A 142 2.14 23.87 7.45
CA ILE A 142 1.27 22.71 7.63
C ILE A 142 1.36 21.84 6.38
N TRP A 143 1.75 20.56 6.58
CA TRP A 143 1.70 19.55 5.55
C TRP A 143 0.34 18.87 5.58
N ARG A 144 -0.41 18.99 4.51
CA ARG A 144 -1.71 18.36 4.31
C ARG A 144 -1.66 17.40 3.14
N GLY A 145 -2.19 16.20 3.32
CA GLY A 145 -2.38 15.23 2.25
C GLY A 145 -3.86 15.07 1.91
N ARG A 146 -4.17 14.91 0.63
CA ARG A 146 -5.47 14.48 0.13
C ARG A 146 -5.32 13.14 -0.54
N LEU A 147 -6.08 12.15 -0.08
CA LEU A 147 -6.07 10.82 -0.65
C LEU A 147 -7.14 10.74 -1.73
N LEU A 148 -6.73 10.42 -2.95
CA LEU A 148 -7.60 10.43 -4.13
C LEU A 148 -7.94 9.03 -4.60
N ASN A 149 -7.00 8.06 -4.44
CA ASN A 149 -7.21 6.70 -4.90
C ASN A 149 -6.31 5.71 -4.16
N THR A 150 -6.86 4.54 -3.78
CA THR A 150 -6.14 3.37 -3.28
C THR A 150 -6.70 2.10 -3.91
N ALA A 151 -6.80 2.07 -5.24
CA ALA A 151 -7.32 0.92 -5.94
C ALA A 151 -6.47 -0.32 -5.70
N TYR A 152 -7.14 -1.44 -5.56
CA TYR A 152 -6.55 -2.77 -5.45
C TYR A 152 -7.16 -3.71 -6.48
N ARG A 153 -6.34 -4.54 -7.07
CA ARG A 153 -6.75 -5.64 -7.93
C ARG A 153 -5.87 -6.85 -7.68
N GLY A 154 -6.47 -8.01 -7.45
CA GLY A 154 -5.77 -9.28 -7.26
C GLY A 154 -6.17 -10.31 -8.29
N ASN A 155 -5.22 -11.11 -8.78
CA ASN A 155 -5.45 -12.19 -9.71
C ASN A 155 -4.69 -13.45 -9.29
N MET A 156 -5.34 -14.60 -9.33
CA MET A 156 -4.73 -15.91 -9.10
C MET A 156 -4.59 -16.68 -10.43
N TYR A 157 -3.51 -17.41 -10.57
CA TYR A 157 -3.20 -18.13 -11.80
C TYR A 157 -3.70 -19.57 -11.74
N SER A 158 -4.55 -19.96 -12.69
CA SER A 158 -5.08 -21.32 -12.83
C SER A 158 -4.28 -22.22 -13.77
N TYR A 159 -3.39 -21.63 -14.57
CA TYR A 159 -2.56 -22.36 -15.54
C TYR A 159 -3.32 -23.26 -16.49
N CYS A 160 -4.50 -22.83 -16.95
CA CYS A 160 -5.38 -23.56 -17.89
C CYS A 160 -5.94 -24.88 -17.38
N ILE A 161 -5.78 -25.22 -16.09
CA ILE A 161 -6.32 -26.51 -15.59
C ILE A 161 -7.49 -26.22 -14.67
N THR A 162 -7.80 -25.66 -13.95
CA THR A 162 -8.79 -25.22 -12.98
C THR A 162 -8.09 -24.68 -11.74
N TYR A 163 -8.75 -23.82 -11.05
CA TYR A 163 -8.28 -23.36 -9.76
C TYR A 163 -7.94 -24.53 -8.81
N PHE A 164 -8.71 -25.62 -8.88
CA PHE A 164 -8.55 -26.79 -8.01
C PHE A 164 -7.21 -27.50 -8.19
N PHE A 165 -6.73 -27.63 -9.42
CA PHE A 165 -5.46 -28.31 -9.73
C PHE A 165 -4.28 -27.36 -9.87
N SER A 166 -4.52 -26.07 -9.94
CA SER A 166 -3.45 -25.06 -10.04
C SER A 166 -2.47 -25.09 -8.87
N HIS A 167 -2.93 -25.54 -7.70
CA HIS A 167 -2.09 -25.69 -6.51
C HIS A 167 -0.87 -26.59 -6.75
N VAL A 168 -0.98 -27.60 -7.63
CA VAL A 168 0.15 -28.45 -7.99
C VAL A 168 1.27 -27.64 -8.64
N PHE A 169 0.91 -26.71 -9.53
CA PHE A 169 1.88 -25.82 -10.17
C PHE A 169 2.49 -24.85 -9.16
N TRP A 170 1.71 -24.31 -8.25
CA TRP A 170 2.23 -23.44 -7.20
C TRP A 170 3.22 -24.17 -6.29
N ILE A 171 2.94 -25.45 -5.96
CA ILE A 171 3.82 -26.30 -5.14
C ILE A 171 5.16 -26.55 -5.84
N ILE A 172 5.19 -26.71 -7.15
CA ILE A 172 6.44 -26.89 -7.90
C ILE A 172 7.18 -25.56 -8.20
N GLY A 173 6.69 -24.45 -7.65
CA GLY A 173 7.41 -23.17 -7.69
C GLY A 173 6.98 -22.19 -8.78
N VAL A 174 5.84 -22.41 -9.43
CA VAL A 174 5.28 -21.45 -10.39
C VAL A 174 4.51 -20.36 -9.62
N PRO A 175 4.44 -19.09 -10.11
CA PRO A 175 3.74 -18.01 -9.43
C PRO A 175 2.28 -18.34 -9.12
N SER A 176 1.80 -17.97 -7.95
CA SER A 176 0.40 -18.18 -7.56
C SER A 176 -0.55 -17.08 -8.00
N GLY A 177 -0.03 -15.88 -8.21
CA GLY A 177 -0.84 -14.74 -8.61
C GLY A 177 -0.06 -13.43 -8.71
N THR A 178 -0.78 -12.36 -9.02
CA THR A 178 -0.24 -10.99 -9.03
C THR A 178 -1.29 -10.04 -8.45
N SER A 179 -0.84 -9.11 -7.61
CA SER A 179 -1.66 -8.03 -7.08
C SER A 179 -1.14 -6.69 -7.58
N TRP A 180 -2.06 -5.79 -7.89
CA TRP A 180 -1.79 -4.40 -8.29
C TRP A 180 -2.32 -3.47 -7.23
N ASN A 181 -1.51 -2.51 -6.82
CA ASN A 181 -1.86 -1.46 -5.89
C ASN A 181 -1.67 -0.11 -6.59
N ARG A 182 -2.67 0.75 -6.55
CA ARG A 182 -2.59 2.13 -7.03
C ARG A 182 -2.69 3.08 -5.85
N LEU A 183 -1.82 4.08 -5.82
CA LEU A 183 -1.86 5.16 -4.86
C LEU A 183 -1.90 6.49 -5.60
N ALA A 184 -2.98 7.26 -5.41
CA ALA A 184 -3.06 8.64 -5.86
C ALA A 184 -3.24 9.56 -4.65
N VAL A 185 -2.27 10.45 -4.45
CA VAL A 185 -2.26 11.42 -3.34
C VAL A 185 -1.86 12.80 -3.84
N GLN A 186 -2.42 13.82 -3.24
CA GLN A 186 -2.02 15.21 -3.43
C GLN A 186 -1.48 15.74 -2.12
N PHE A 187 -0.28 16.29 -2.15
CA PHE A 187 0.34 16.97 -1.02
C PHE A 187 0.20 18.47 -1.17
N GLU A 188 -0.01 19.16 -0.07
CA GLU A 188 -0.07 20.63 -0.01
C GLU A 188 0.75 21.12 1.18
N LEU A 189 1.48 22.19 0.98
CA LEU A 189 2.14 22.96 2.04
C LEU A 189 1.40 24.28 2.21
N LEU A 190 0.88 24.51 3.41
CA LEU A 190 0.22 25.75 3.76
C LEU A 190 1.15 26.57 4.65
N ASP A 191 1.23 27.85 4.40
CA ASP A 191 1.82 28.82 5.33
C ASP A 191 0.82 29.07 6.47
N THR A 192 1.24 28.85 7.71
CA THR A 192 0.36 28.94 8.88
C THR A 192 -0.11 30.38 9.13
N LYS A 193 0.69 31.39 8.76
CA LYS A 193 0.36 32.79 9.01
C LYS A 193 -0.68 33.35 8.03
N SER A 194 -0.50 33.01 6.74
CA SER A 194 -1.42 33.48 5.69
C SER A 194 -2.60 32.51 5.46
N GLY A 195 -2.49 31.26 5.88
CA GLY A 195 -3.46 30.19 5.59
C GLY A 195 -3.47 29.76 4.12
N GLN A 196 -2.55 30.27 3.30
CA GLN A 196 -2.51 29.99 1.87
C GLN A 196 -1.67 28.77 1.55
N VAL A 197 -2.07 28.05 0.50
CA VAL A 197 -1.26 26.97 -0.08
C VAL A 197 -0.10 27.59 -0.85
N VAL A 198 1.12 27.39 -0.37
CA VAL A 198 2.35 27.90 -0.98
C VAL A 198 2.98 26.90 -1.95
N TRP A 199 2.60 25.65 -1.85
CA TRP A 199 3.07 24.58 -2.72
C TRP A 199 2.10 23.41 -2.75
N SER A 200 2.02 22.72 -3.90
CA SER A 200 1.28 21.48 -4.04
C SER A 200 1.98 20.53 -5.01
N TYR A 201 1.79 19.21 -4.77
CA TYR A 201 2.32 18.14 -5.61
C TYR A 201 1.32 17.00 -5.68
N ALA A 202 1.09 16.48 -6.89
CA ALA A 202 0.21 15.34 -7.10
C ALA A 202 1.05 14.12 -7.53
N PHE A 203 0.75 12.98 -6.94
CA PHE A 203 1.32 11.68 -7.27
C PHE A 203 0.20 10.70 -7.60
N ASP A 204 0.35 9.97 -8.70
CA ASP A 204 -0.58 8.90 -9.09
C ASP A 204 0.23 7.79 -9.77
N ARG A 205 0.26 6.63 -9.15
CA ARG A 205 1.00 5.48 -9.69
C ARG A 205 0.38 4.16 -9.26
N GLU A 206 0.39 3.20 -10.17
CA GLU A 206 0.10 1.79 -9.92
C GLU A 206 1.40 0.98 -10.02
N ASP A 207 1.55 0.00 -9.14
CA ASP A 207 2.63 -0.97 -9.21
C ASP A 207 2.11 -2.36 -8.80
N SER A 208 2.87 -3.41 -9.09
CA SER A 208 2.42 -4.77 -8.90
C SER A 208 3.43 -5.64 -8.19
N ILE A 209 2.93 -6.69 -7.55
CA ILE A 209 3.74 -7.72 -6.91
C ILE A 209 3.26 -9.10 -7.34
N THR A 210 4.19 -9.93 -7.78
CA THR A 210 3.91 -11.33 -8.09
C THR A 210 4.19 -12.20 -6.87
N HIS A 211 3.28 -13.12 -6.61
CA HIS A 211 3.27 -14.00 -5.45
C HIS A 211 3.63 -15.44 -5.82
N TRP A 212 4.31 -16.11 -4.91
CA TRP A 212 4.55 -17.56 -4.91
C TRP A 212 4.13 -18.10 -3.55
N ILE A 213 3.66 -19.33 -3.47
CA ILE A 213 3.30 -19.92 -2.16
C ILE A 213 4.48 -19.99 -1.19
N TYR A 214 5.72 -19.97 -1.69
CA TYR A 214 6.95 -19.98 -0.90
C TYR A 214 7.52 -18.59 -0.65
N ALA A 215 7.02 -17.56 -1.37
CA ALA A 215 7.53 -16.22 -1.27
C ALA A 215 6.43 -15.19 -1.55
N ARG A 216 6.40 -14.12 -0.76
CA ARG A 216 5.48 -12.99 -0.90
C ARG A 216 4.00 -13.32 -0.70
N VAL A 217 3.66 -14.50 -0.13
CA VAL A 217 2.30 -14.81 0.30
C VAL A 217 1.87 -13.79 1.35
N GLY A 218 0.65 -13.26 1.23
CA GLY A 218 0.13 -12.21 2.11
C GLY A 218 0.83 -10.85 1.95
N LYS A 219 1.55 -10.64 0.84
CA LYS A 219 2.18 -9.35 0.50
C LYS A 219 1.38 -8.54 -0.53
N ASP A 220 0.11 -8.86 -0.73
CA ASP A 220 -0.77 -8.30 -1.76
C ASP A 220 -0.84 -6.77 -1.75
N VAL A 221 -0.63 -6.17 -0.58
CA VAL A 221 -0.72 -4.73 -0.37
C VAL A 221 0.61 -4.09 -0.02
N SER A 222 1.71 -4.82 -0.18
CA SER A 222 3.05 -4.32 0.16
C SER A 222 3.55 -3.22 -0.76
N MET A 223 2.86 -2.98 -1.87
CA MET A 223 3.22 -1.90 -2.78
C MET A 223 2.77 -0.52 -2.26
N TYR A 224 1.73 -0.41 -1.42
CA TYR A 224 1.32 0.89 -0.88
C TYR A 224 2.42 1.60 -0.07
N PRO A 225 3.15 0.95 0.85
CA PRO A 225 4.28 1.57 1.53
C PRO A 225 5.39 2.02 0.58
N LEU A 226 5.68 1.22 -0.47
CA LEU A 226 6.65 1.57 -1.49
C LEU A 226 6.20 2.78 -2.31
N LEU A 227 4.97 2.77 -2.80
CA LEU A 227 4.38 3.87 -3.56
C LEU A 227 4.38 5.16 -2.74
N MET A 228 4.04 5.08 -1.45
CA MET A 228 4.10 6.24 -0.55
C MET A 228 5.53 6.74 -0.37
N LYS A 229 6.53 5.86 -0.27
CA LYS A 229 7.94 6.26 -0.18
C LYS A 229 8.41 6.98 -1.44
N MET A 230 7.98 6.48 -2.61
CA MET A 230 8.25 7.14 -3.90
C MET A 230 7.55 8.50 -3.99
N ALA A 231 6.27 8.58 -3.61
CA ALA A 231 5.51 9.83 -3.58
C ALA A 231 6.18 10.88 -2.71
N MET A 232 6.61 10.50 -1.51
CA MET A 232 7.30 11.41 -0.59
C MET A 232 8.64 11.88 -1.14
N ASN A 233 9.47 10.99 -1.69
CA ASN A 233 10.76 11.38 -2.28
C ASN A 233 10.58 12.37 -3.43
N GLN A 234 9.63 12.13 -4.33
CA GLN A 234 9.35 13.03 -5.45
C GLN A 234 8.80 14.38 -4.96
N ALA A 235 7.84 14.35 -4.03
CA ALA A 235 7.24 15.53 -3.46
C ALA A 235 8.28 16.40 -2.72
N MET A 236 9.13 15.80 -1.90
CA MET A 236 10.18 16.52 -1.17
C MET A 236 11.24 17.11 -2.11
N SER A 237 11.60 16.39 -3.18
CA SER A 237 12.54 16.91 -4.19
C SER A 237 11.95 18.09 -4.97
N ASP A 238 10.68 18.02 -5.32
CA ASP A 238 9.96 19.11 -5.99
C ASP A 238 9.81 20.33 -5.07
N LEU A 239 9.46 20.10 -3.80
CA LEU A 239 9.35 21.16 -2.78
C LEU A 239 10.69 21.90 -2.60
N ALA A 240 11.78 21.15 -2.41
CA ALA A 240 13.12 21.74 -2.22
C ALA A 240 13.58 22.58 -3.41
N GLY A 241 13.10 22.24 -4.63
CA GLY A 241 13.42 23.01 -5.83
C GLY A 241 12.55 24.25 -6.08
N LYS A 242 11.37 24.32 -5.45
CA LYS A 242 10.37 25.38 -5.75
C LYS A 242 10.15 26.38 -4.63
N VAL A 243 10.31 25.96 -3.38
CA VAL A 243 10.00 26.81 -2.22
C VAL A 243 11.29 27.12 -1.46
N PRO A 244 11.70 28.39 -1.40
CA PRO A 244 12.79 28.79 -0.51
C PRO A 244 12.31 28.63 0.94
N LEU A 245 12.79 27.59 1.60
CA LEU A 245 12.50 27.32 3.02
C LEU A 245 13.41 28.13 3.97
N ASN A 246 14.01 29.21 3.46
CA ASN A 246 14.93 30.11 4.17
C ASN A 246 14.22 31.06 5.12
#